data_f847fbf665c62e443f2b60c203d0e1ca
#
_entry.id   f847fbf665c62e443f2b60c203d0e1ca
#
_cell.length_a   1.000
_cell.length_b   1.000
_cell.length_c   1.000
_cell.angle_alpha   90.00
_cell.angle_beta   90.00
_cell.angle_gamma   90.00
#
_symmetry.space_group_name_H-M   'P 1'
#
loop_
_entity.id
_entity.type
_entity.pdbx_description
1 polymer ?
#
loop_
_entity_poly.entity_id
_entity_poly.type
_entity_poly.pdbx_seq_one_letter_code
_entity_poly.pdbx_strand_id
1 'polypeptide(L)'
;MTDAPREAVWMPLLQRLTAASDTWAVWKNVDSALKRDGDIDSMAAPADWGAIEVEVRAWAIRHGLGPVIACTHIPGGLNLVVPDADSPYLFEIGVKERKLFRGSALFTYEQLLPLVRMDPRGFRCVAPGVEGVLKLLLNGTRRGGAKNAAGLRDKDVLELLRVDPDGARRAVDAIGGVAAPALQRAVDAATTGGWARGAMAIVEARAVLRMLAEPAMTIRRVRFVASKRNPCPVVHALLGNARHIPGDRDRWLSEVALTHPQRAEVPA
;
A
#
# COMPACT_ATOMS: atom_id res chain seq x y z
N MET A 1 -0.87 6.14 -27.07
CA MET A 1 -0.01 5.22 -26.31
C MET A 1 -0.11 3.84 -26.91
N THR A 2 1.01 3.18 -27.16
CA THR A 2 1.03 1.78 -27.59
C THR A 2 0.35 0.91 -26.53
N ASP A 3 -0.42 -0.11 -26.96
CA ASP A 3 -1.00 -1.15 -26.09
C ASP A 3 0.06 -1.99 -25.35
N ALA A 4 1.06 -1.32 -24.78
CA ALA A 4 2.06 -1.99 -23.97
C ALA A 4 1.36 -2.61 -22.75
N PRO A 5 1.60 -3.88 -22.45
CA PRO A 5 1.05 -4.50 -21.25
C PRO A 5 1.42 -3.63 -20.03
N ARG A 6 0.47 -3.40 -19.14
CA ARG A 6 0.68 -2.59 -17.92
C ARG A 6 1.95 -2.99 -17.16
N GLU A 7 2.29 -4.25 -17.17
CA GLU A 7 3.52 -4.78 -16.61
C GLU A 7 4.77 -4.16 -17.26
N ALA A 8 4.81 -3.99 -18.57
CA ALA A 8 5.95 -3.38 -19.27
C ALA A 8 6.16 -1.90 -18.89
N VAL A 9 5.09 -1.21 -18.49
CA VAL A 9 5.17 0.17 -17.99
C VAL A 9 5.67 0.20 -16.54
N TRP A 10 5.16 -0.69 -15.67
CA TRP A 10 5.52 -0.72 -14.26
C TRP A 10 6.93 -1.28 -13.96
N MET A 11 7.34 -2.34 -14.67
CA MET A 11 8.57 -3.07 -14.34
C MET A 11 9.82 -2.21 -14.29
N PRO A 12 10.08 -1.32 -15.29
CA PRO A 12 11.26 -0.44 -15.23
C PRO A 12 11.27 0.45 -13.98
N LEU A 13 10.09 0.92 -13.53
CA LEU A 13 9.99 1.73 -12.32
C LEU A 13 10.33 0.94 -11.07
N LEU A 14 9.75 -0.27 -10.89
CA LEU A 14 9.99 -1.09 -9.71
C LEU A 14 11.48 -1.44 -9.55
N GLN A 15 12.15 -1.75 -10.65
CA GLN A 15 13.60 -2.03 -10.68
C GLN A 15 14.40 -0.78 -10.30
N ARG A 16 14.04 0.39 -10.83
CA ARG A 16 14.72 1.65 -10.49
C ARG A 16 14.52 2.07 -9.06
N LEU A 17 13.32 1.93 -8.51
CA LEU A 17 13.05 2.20 -7.10
C LEU A 17 13.86 1.28 -6.19
N THR A 18 14.01 0.01 -6.59
CA THR A 18 14.88 -0.95 -5.91
C THR A 18 16.35 -0.52 -5.93
N ALA A 19 16.83 0.07 -7.01
CA ALA A 19 18.21 0.54 -7.12
C ALA A 19 18.44 1.89 -6.40
N ALA A 20 17.41 2.74 -6.35
CA ALA A 20 17.52 4.09 -5.79
C ALA A 20 17.37 4.15 -4.27
N SER A 21 16.81 3.13 -3.63
CA SER A 21 16.58 3.11 -2.18
C SER A 21 16.79 1.72 -1.60
N ASP A 22 17.65 1.59 -0.61
CA ASP A 22 17.91 0.31 0.08
C ASP A 22 16.77 -0.10 1.01
N THR A 23 15.90 0.81 1.37
CA THR A 23 14.76 0.56 2.26
C THR A 23 13.45 0.37 1.49
N TRP A 24 13.41 0.68 0.18
CA TRP A 24 12.19 0.52 -0.59
C TRP A 24 11.90 -0.95 -0.92
N ALA A 25 10.66 -1.37 -0.68
CA ALA A 25 10.16 -2.68 -1.11
C ALA A 25 8.63 -2.68 -1.24
N VAL A 26 8.11 -3.50 -2.14
CA VAL A 26 6.68 -3.78 -2.24
C VAL A 26 6.26 -4.70 -1.12
N TRP A 27 5.15 -4.40 -0.42
CA TRP A 27 4.70 -5.23 0.69
C TRP A 27 3.37 -5.95 0.43
N LYS A 28 2.64 -5.63 -0.66
CA LYS A 28 1.47 -6.40 -1.10
C LYS A 28 1.04 -6.08 -2.54
N ASN A 29 0.25 -6.99 -3.13
CA ASN A 29 -0.55 -6.81 -4.35
C ASN A 29 0.23 -6.51 -5.63
N VAL A 30 1.53 -6.77 -5.70
CA VAL A 30 2.31 -6.43 -6.88
C VAL A 30 1.75 -7.07 -8.16
N ASP A 31 1.42 -8.36 -8.14
CA ASP A 31 0.90 -9.05 -9.33
C ASP A 31 -0.47 -8.51 -9.79
N SER A 32 -1.30 -8.06 -8.84
CA SER A 32 -2.55 -7.41 -9.19
C SER A 32 -2.33 -6.06 -9.86
N ALA A 33 -1.36 -5.27 -9.36
CA ALA A 33 -1.03 -3.98 -9.94
C ALA A 33 -0.41 -4.09 -11.34
N LEU A 34 0.42 -5.13 -11.56
CA LEU A 34 1.06 -5.38 -12.86
C LEU A 34 0.08 -5.87 -13.93
N LYS A 35 -0.92 -6.66 -13.54
CA LYS A 35 -1.86 -7.31 -14.49
C LYS A 35 -3.20 -6.60 -14.63
N ARG A 36 -3.60 -5.79 -13.67
CA ARG A 36 -4.94 -5.18 -13.58
C ARG A 36 -4.85 -3.75 -13.02
N ASP A 37 -6.01 -3.17 -12.77
CA ASP A 37 -6.16 -1.89 -12.07
C ASP A 37 -5.79 -2.05 -10.60
N GLY A 38 -4.56 -1.76 -10.25
CA GLY A 38 -4.06 -1.85 -8.90
C GLY A 38 -3.07 -0.73 -8.60
N ASP A 39 -2.92 -0.46 -7.32
CA ASP A 39 -1.88 0.38 -6.74
C ASP A 39 -0.67 -0.47 -6.33
N ILE A 40 0.49 0.13 -6.33
CA ILE A 40 1.69 -0.44 -5.73
C ILE A 40 1.75 0.00 -4.28
N ASP A 41 1.47 -0.94 -3.37
CA ASP A 41 1.66 -0.74 -1.94
C ASP A 41 3.11 -1.07 -1.56
N SER A 42 3.89 -0.04 -1.26
CA SER A 42 5.31 -0.17 -0.89
C SER A 42 5.63 0.47 0.46
N MET A 43 6.83 0.23 0.93
CA MET A 43 7.39 0.83 2.13
C MET A 43 8.78 1.40 1.83
N ALA A 44 9.17 2.41 2.59
CA ALA A 44 10.54 2.95 2.61
C ALA A 44 10.75 3.85 3.83
N ALA A 45 12.01 4.09 4.17
CA ALA A 45 12.40 5.13 5.10
C ALA A 45 11.98 6.52 4.58
N PRO A 46 11.51 7.44 5.45
CA PRO A 46 11.19 8.80 5.02
C PRO A 46 12.36 9.55 4.36
N ALA A 47 13.59 9.21 4.74
CA ALA A 47 14.80 9.78 4.13
C ALA A 47 14.91 9.49 2.63
N ASP A 48 14.34 8.37 2.17
CA ASP A 48 14.42 7.93 0.77
C ASP A 48 13.27 8.47 -0.10
N TRP A 49 12.25 9.11 0.50
CA TRP A 49 11.07 9.56 -0.26
C TRP A 49 11.41 10.56 -1.37
N GLY A 50 12.41 11.44 -1.14
CA GLY A 50 12.88 12.35 -2.19
C GLY A 50 13.47 11.64 -3.40
N ALA A 51 14.30 10.63 -3.18
CA ALA A 51 14.86 9.81 -4.26
C ALA A 51 13.76 9.02 -5.01
N ILE A 52 12.81 8.46 -4.27
CA ILE A 52 11.65 7.76 -4.84
C ILE A 52 10.81 8.70 -5.73
N GLU A 53 10.53 9.92 -5.27
CA GLU A 53 9.79 10.92 -6.05
C GLU A 53 10.53 11.29 -7.34
N VAL A 54 11.84 11.46 -7.29
CA VAL A 54 12.68 11.75 -8.48
C VAL A 54 12.57 10.61 -9.51
N GLU A 55 12.66 9.36 -9.07
CA GLU A 55 12.57 8.21 -9.98
C GLU A 55 11.18 8.08 -10.61
N VAL A 56 10.11 8.30 -9.83
CA VAL A 56 8.73 8.28 -10.35
C VAL A 56 8.52 9.39 -11.38
N ARG A 57 9.04 10.59 -11.15
CA ARG A 57 8.97 11.69 -12.13
C ARG A 57 9.71 11.34 -13.42
N ALA A 58 10.95 10.87 -13.31
CA ALA A 58 11.74 10.46 -14.46
C ALA A 58 11.08 9.32 -15.25
N TRP A 59 10.41 8.41 -14.57
CA TRP A 59 9.63 7.34 -15.19
C TRP A 59 8.39 7.89 -15.91
N ALA A 60 7.63 8.77 -15.27
CA ALA A 60 6.43 9.37 -15.86
C ALA A 60 6.78 10.11 -17.17
N ILE A 61 7.86 10.92 -17.18
CA ILE A 61 8.35 11.62 -18.36
C ILE A 61 8.67 10.62 -19.49
N ARG A 62 9.45 9.56 -19.18
CA ARG A 62 9.85 8.58 -20.20
C ARG A 62 8.69 7.85 -20.85
N HIS A 63 7.59 7.67 -20.13
CA HIS A 63 6.39 6.97 -20.61
C HIS A 63 5.30 7.92 -21.12
N GLY A 64 5.56 9.24 -21.20
CA GLY A 64 4.57 10.21 -21.66
C GLY A 64 3.34 10.28 -20.76
N LEU A 65 3.50 9.96 -19.45
CA LEU A 65 2.41 10.01 -18.48
C LEU A 65 2.20 11.45 -17.99
N GLY A 66 1.05 11.70 -17.37
CA GLY A 66 0.72 13.02 -16.83
C GLY A 66 1.57 13.44 -15.63
N PRO A 67 1.25 14.59 -15.00
CA PRO A 67 2.03 15.12 -13.90
C PRO A 67 2.03 14.17 -12.70
N VAL A 68 3.17 14.12 -11.99
CA VAL A 68 3.29 13.36 -10.75
C VAL A 68 2.76 14.20 -9.59
N ILE A 69 1.72 13.69 -8.93
CA ILE A 69 1.11 14.31 -7.76
C ILE A 69 1.63 13.58 -6.53
N ALA A 70 2.39 14.28 -5.69
CA ALA A 70 2.89 13.74 -4.44
C ALA A 70 2.06 14.26 -3.26
N CYS A 71 1.57 13.35 -2.42
CA CYS A 71 0.77 13.66 -1.24
C CYS A 71 1.35 13.02 0.01
N THR A 72 1.63 13.82 1.03
CA THR A 72 2.15 13.39 2.34
C THR A 72 1.13 13.53 3.48
N HIS A 73 -0.12 13.80 3.15
CA HIS A 73 -1.20 14.02 4.12
C HIS A 73 -1.59 12.77 4.91
N ILE A 74 -1.27 11.57 4.39
CA ILE A 74 -1.48 10.32 5.12
C ILE A 74 -0.37 10.17 6.16
N PRO A 75 -0.70 10.03 7.47
CA PRO A 75 0.31 9.86 8.50
C PRO A 75 1.27 8.70 8.21
N GLY A 76 2.58 9.00 8.15
CA GLY A 76 3.62 8.01 7.83
C GLY A 76 3.56 7.47 6.41
N GLY A 77 3.09 8.26 5.45
CA GLY A 77 2.98 7.84 4.05
C GLY A 77 3.18 8.95 3.04
N LEU A 78 3.81 8.59 1.93
CA LEU A 78 3.87 9.33 0.68
C LEU A 78 3.01 8.59 -0.33
N ASN A 79 2.07 9.27 -0.98
CA ASN A 79 1.34 8.74 -2.12
C ASN A 79 1.76 9.51 -3.37
N LEU A 80 2.12 8.78 -4.40
CA LEU A 80 2.45 9.30 -5.72
C LEU A 80 1.40 8.82 -6.70
N VAL A 81 0.74 9.75 -7.38
CA VAL A 81 -0.30 9.46 -8.36
C VAL A 81 0.11 10.07 -9.69
N VAL A 82 0.03 9.26 -10.74
CA VAL A 82 0.38 9.66 -12.10
C VAL A 82 -0.79 9.29 -13.02
N PRO A 83 -1.52 10.27 -13.56
CA PRO A 83 -2.58 10.00 -14.52
C PRO A 83 -1.98 9.57 -15.86
N ASP A 84 -2.64 8.61 -16.49
CA ASP A 84 -2.38 8.28 -17.88
C ASP A 84 -3.23 9.20 -18.77
N ALA A 85 -2.56 9.94 -19.66
CA ALA A 85 -3.24 10.89 -20.53
C ALA A 85 -4.20 10.22 -21.52
N ASP A 86 -3.91 9.01 -21.94
CA ASP A 86 -4.64 8.27 -22.96
C ASP A 86 -5.58 7.20 -22.42
N SER A 87 -5.69 7.09 -21.09
CA SER A 87 -6.40 6.02 -20.40
C SER A 87 -7.12 6.57 -19.16
N PRO A 88 -8.28 6.03 -18.78
CA PRO A 88 -8.93 6.37 -17.50
C PRO A 88 -8.17 5.86 -16.29
N TYR A 89 -7.03 5.23 -16.46
CA TYR A 89 -6.25 4.62 -15.40
C TYR A 89 -5.32 5.63 -14.70
N LEU A 90 -5.14 5.39 -13.42
CA LEU A 90 -4.14 6.05 -12.61
C LEU A 90 -3.06 5.04 -12.21
N PHE A 91 -1.82 5.48 -12.26
CA PHE A 91 -0.71 4.80 -11.62
C PHE A 91 -0.55 5.35 -10.22
N GLU A 92 -0.77 4.53 -9.21
CA GLU A 92 -0.68 4.93 -7.81
C GLU A 92 0.39 4.11 -7.08
N ILE A 93 1.29 4.81 -6.40
CA ILE A 93 2.33 4.22 -5.56
C ILE A 93 2.14 4.76 -4.15
N GLY A 94 1.76 3.89 -3.23
CA GLY A 94 1.70 4.21 -1.82
C GLY A 94 2.99 3.78 -1.11
N VAL A 95 3.83 4.73 -0.68
CA VAL A 95 5.04 4.46 0.10
C VAL A 95 4.77 4.70 1.57
N LYS A 96 4.96 3.72 2.43
CA LYS A 96 4.66 3.81 3.86
C LYS A 96 5.93 3.64 4.72
N GLU A 97 6.17 4.60 5.61
CA GLU A 97 7.08 4.42 6.73
C GLU A 97 6.50 3.41 7.71
N ARG A 98 5.18 3.51 7.93
CA ARG A 98 4.41 2.64 8.82
C ARG A 98 2.98 2.44 8.31
N LYS A 99 2.42 1.29 8.57
CA LYS A 99 1.00 1.00 8.31
C LYS A 99 0.22 0.94 9.61
N LEU A 100 -0.93 1.59 9.65
CA LEU A 100 -1.78 1.59 10.84
C LEU A 100 -2.84 0.47 10.78
N PHE A 101 -3.02 -0.19 11.91
CA PHE A 101 -4.10 -1.13 12.18
C PHE A 101 -4.79 -0.77 13.48
N ARG A 102 -6.10 -0.56 13.45
CA ARG A 102 -6.90 -0.14 14.62
C ARG A 102 -6.32 1.06 15.38
N GLY A 103 -5.55 1.91 14.71
CA GLY A 103 -5.02 3.16 15.27
C GLY A 103 -3.58 3.12 15.75
N SER A 104 -2.98 1.93 15.91
CA SER A 104 -1.55 1.77 16.20
C SER A 104 -0.77 1.34 14.96
N ALA A 105 0.55 1.45 15.01
CA ALA A 105 1.39 0.90 13.95
C ALA A 105 1.24 -0.63 13.91
N LEU A 106 0.80 -1.16 12.76
CA LEU A 106 0.81 -2.59 12.47
C LEU A 106 2.25 -3.06 12.26
N PHE A 107 2.95 -2.33 11.38
CA PHE A 107 4.39 -2.48 11.15
C PHE A 107 5.01 -1.13 10.82
N THR A 108 6.33 -1.07 10.95
CA THR A 108 7.18 -0.04 10.36
C THR A 108 8.04 -0.66 9.27
N TYR A 109 8.65 0.16 8.41
CA TYR A 109 9.54 -0.35 7.36
C TYR A 109 10.72 -1.13 7.95
N GLU A 110 11.26 -0.70 9.11
CA GLU A 110 12.36 -1.38 9.79
C GLU A 110 12.00 -2.82 10.20
N GLN A 111 10.76 -3.04 10.63
CA GLN A 111 10.28 -4.37 11.01
C GLN A 111 10.12 -5.30 9.81
N LEU A 112 9.77 -4.76 8.65
CA LEU A 112 9.58 -5.55 7.44
C LEU A 112 10.85 -5.72 6.61
N LEU A 113 11.81 -4.80 6.69
CA LEU A 113 13.02 -4.82 5.87
C LEU A 113 13.80 -6.16 5.97
N PRO A 114 13.96 -6.79 7.15
CA PRO A 114 14.58 -8.11 7.26
C PRO A 114 13.78 -9.26 6.60
N LEU A 115 12.52 -9.01 6.23
CA LEU A 115 11.61 -9.99 5.63
C LEU A 115 11.48 -9.79 4.11
N VAL A 116 12.22 -8.83 3.56
CA VAL A 116 12.26 -8.53 2.13
C VAL A 116 13.13 -9.55 1.41
N ARG A 117 12.72 -9.87 0.20
CA ARG A 117 13.49 -10.67 -0.75
C ARG A 117 13.54 -9.98 -2.10
N MET A 118 14.46 -10.42 -2.94
CA MET A 118 14.47 -10.03 -4.34
C MET A 118 13.46 -10.90 -5.11
N ASP A 119 12.54 -10.27 -5.82
CA ASP A 119 11.68 -10.95 -6.79
C ASP A 119 12.52 -11.34 -8.02
N PRO A 120 12.26 -12.50 -8.66
CA PRO A 120 12.98 -12.91 -9.89
C PRO A 120 12.92 -11.86 -11.01
N ARG A 121 11.91 -10.97 -11.00
CA ARG A 121 11.76 -9.86 -11.95
C ARG A 121 12.67 -8.65 -11.63
N GLY A 122 13.48 -8.70 -10.57
CA GLY A 122 14.54 -7.72 -10.27
C GLY A 122 14.09 -6.55 -9.40
N PHE A 123 13.07 -6.70 -8.57
CA PHE A 123 12.67 -5.70 -7.57
C PHE A 123 12.51 -6.32 -6.18
N ARG A 124 12.56 -5.47 -5.13
CA ARG A 124 12.39 -5.92 -3.74
C ARG A 124 10.92 -6.03 -3.37
N CYS A 125 10.55 -7.16 -2.76
CA CYS A 125 9.23 -7.38 -2.19
C CYS A 125 9.31 -8.21 -0.90
N VAL A 126 8.27 -8.18 -0.09
CA VAL A 126 8.16 -9.11 1.04
C VAL A 126 7.90 -10.55 0.55
N ALA A 127 8.26 -11.53 1.36
CA ALA A 127 7.96 -12.92 1.07
C ALA A 127 6.43 -13.18 1.09
N PRO A 128 5.93 -14.20 0.34
CA PRO A 128 4.48 -14.45 0.23
C PRO A 128 3.78 -14.64 1.58
N GLY A 129 4.38 -15.40 2.50
CA GLY A 129 3.82 -15.61 3.82
C GLY A 129 3.72 -14.33 4.65
N VAL A 130 4.68 -13.41 4.49
CA VAL A 130 4.63 -12.07 5.10
C VAL A 130 3.45 -11.28 4.54
N GLU A 131 3.30 -11.23 3.22
CA GLU A 131 2.16 -10.59 2.56
C GLU A 131 0.83 -11.21 3.04
N GLY A 132 0.78 -12.54 3.19
CA GLY A 132 -0.39 -13.26 3.69
C GLY A 132 -0.80 -12.80 5.08
N VAL A 133 0.15 -12.67 6.03
CA VAL A 133 -0.12 -12.17 7.39
C VAL A 133 -0.59 -10.72 7.37
N LEU A 134 0.04 -9.86 6.59
CA LEU A 134 -0.37 -8.46 6.47
C LEU A 134 -1.76 -8.31 5.87
N LYS A 135 -2.09 -9.09 4.85
CA LYS A 135 -3.44 -9.14 4.25
C LYS A 135 -4.47 -9.71 5.22
N LEU A 136 -4.14 -10.77 5.98
CA LEU A 136 -5.00 -11.32 7.01
C LEU A 136 -5.42 -10.23 8.00
N LEU A 137 -4.48 -9.42 8.49
CA LEU A 137 -4.74 -8.36 9.44
C LEU A 137 -5.51 -7.18 8.83
N LEU A 138 -5.19 -6.78 7.62
CA LEU A 138 -5.75 -5.56 7.02
C LEU A 138 -7.06 -5.79 6.27
N ASN A 139 -7.21 -6.94 5.63
CA ASN A 139 -8.29 -7.21 4.69
C ASN A 139 -9.10 -8.47 5.01
N GLY A 140 -8.47 -9.50 5.57
CA GLY A 140 -9.09 -10.81 5.87
C GLY A 140 -9.95 -10.80 7.11
N THR A 141 -9.79 -9.80 7.96
CA THR A 141 -10.43 -9.74 9.28
C THR A 141 -11.83 -9.15 9.27
N ARG A 142 -12.40 -8.83 8.14
CA ARG A 142 -13.78 -8.34 8.11
C ARG A 142 -14.74 -9.47 8.43
N ARG A 143 -14.81 -9.71 9.74
CA ARG A 143 -15.90 -10.36 10.49
C ARG A 143 -16.73 -11.35 9.69
N GLY A 144 -16.36 -12.60 9.85
CA GLY A 144 -17.33 -13.67 9.71
C GLY A 144 -18.04 -13.75 8.38
N GLY A 145 -17.33 -13.97 7.29
CA GLY A 145 -17.96 -14.40 6.06
C GLY A 145 -18.93 -13.40 5.43
N ALA A 146 -18.78 -12.10 5.69
CA ALA A 146 -19.46 -11.12 4.88
C ALA A 146 -18.99 -11.33 3.44
N LYS A 147 -19.87 -11.81 2.59
CA LYS A 147 -19.74 -12.04 1.14
C LYS A 147 -19.60 -10.71 0.39
N ASN A 148 -18.67 -9.91 0.80
CA ASN A 148 -18.24 -8.77 0.03
C ASN A 148 -17.04 -9.22 -0.80
N ALA A 149 -16.45 -8.33 -1.56
CA ALA A 149 -15.21 -8.58 -2.31
C ALA A 149 -14.09 -9.29 -1.50
N ALA A 150 -14.28 -9.49 -0.21
CA ALA A 150 -13.47 -10.29 0.70
C ALA A 150 -13.42 -11.79 0.34
N GLY A 151 -14.41 -12.37 -0.29
CA GLY A 151 -14.39 -13.77 -0.68
C GLY A 151 -13.27 -14.14 -1.66
N LEU A 152 -12.87 -13.21 -2.51
CA LEU A 152 -11.69 -13.36 -3.38
C LEU A 152 -10.39 -13.15 -2.59
N ARG A 153 -10.41 -12.24 -1.61
CA ARG A 153 -9.25 -11.92 -0.77
C ARG A 153 -8.92 -13.03 0.22
N ASP A 154 -9.92 -13.74 0.73
CA ASP A 154 -9.70 -14.88 1.63
C ASP A 154 -8.93 -16.00 0.93
N LYS A 155 -9.22 -16.27 -0.35
CA LYS A 155 -8.47 -17.27 -1.12
C LYS A 155 -7.03 -16.86 -1.36
N ASP A 156 -6.79 -15.60 -1.70
CA ASP A 156 -5.45 -15.05 -1.92
C ASP A 156 -4.62 -15.12 -0.62
N VAL A 157 -5.22 -14.77 0.53
CA VAL A 157 -4.57 -14.86 1.83
C VAL A 157 -4.21 -16.29 2.17
N LEU A 158 -5.14 -17.22 1.97
CA LEU A 158 -4.94 -18.64 2.24
C LEU A 158 -3.80 -19.22 1.40
N GLU A 159 -3.76 -18.88 0.11
CA GLU A 159 -2.71 -19.33 -0.80
C GLU A 159 -1.33 -18.81 -0.38
N LEU A 160 -1.21 -17.51 -0.09
CA LEU A 160 0.03 -16.89 0.35
C LEU A 160 0.58 -17.53 1.63
N LEU A 161 -0.30 -17.80 2.61
CA LEU A 161 0.10 -18.44 3.87
C LEU A 161 0.52 -19.90 3.69
N ARG A 162 -0.07 -20.62 2.74
CA ARG A 162 0.25 -22.03 2.45
C ARG A 162 1.55 -22.18 1.65
N VAL A 163 1.81 -21.27 0.73
CA VAL A 163 3.01 -21.28 -0.12
C VAL A 163 4.27 -20.97 0.69
N ASP A 164 4.16 -20.11 1.70
CA ASP A 164 5.31 -19.67 2.49
C ASP A 164 4.98 -19.61 4.00
N PRO A 165 4.82 -20.78 4.67
CA PRO A 165 4.51 -20.84 6.10
C PRO A 165 5.65 -20.29 6.98
N ASP A 166 6.90 -20.39 6.54
CA ASP A 166 8.05 -19.86 7.28
C ASP A 166 8.10 -18.32 7.20
N GLY A 167 7.79 -17.73 6.04
CA GLY A 167 7.61 -16.29 5.92
C GLY A 167 6.48 -15.78 6.81
N ALA A 168 5.37 -16.51 6.88
CA ALA A 168 4.26 -16.16 7.77
C ALA A 168 4.69 -16.18 9.24
N ARG A 169 5.44 -17.19 9.69
CA ARG A 169 5.98 -17.27 11.05
C ARG A 169 6.91 -16.10 11.36
N ARG A 170 7.86 -15.82 10.47
CA ARG A 170 8.76 -14.65 10.63
C ARG A 170 8.00 -13.33 10.73
N ALA A 171 6.93 -13.17 9.94
CA ALA A 171 6.08 -11.98 10.03
C ALA A 171 5.39 -11.89 11.39
N VAL A 172 4.85 -13.01 11.90
CA VAL A 172 4.23 -13.06 13.23
C VAL A 172 5.23 -12.63 14.30
N ASP A 173 6.46 -13.11 14.25
CA ASP A 173 7.52 -12.78 15.21
C ASP A 173 7.89 -11.29 15.13
N ALA A 174 8.03 -10.74 13.91
CA ALA A 174 8.43 -9.36 13.69
C ALA A 174 7.37 -8.34 14.13
N ILE A 175 6.07 -8.62 13.89
CA ILE A 175 4.99 -7.65 14.12
C ILE A 175 4.07 -8.00 15.28
N GLY A 176 4.02 -9.25 15.68
CA GLY A 176 3.12 -9.77 16.73
C GLY A 176 3.41 -9.23 18.12
N GLY A 177 4.68 -9.11 18.51
CA GLY A 177 5.11 -8.72 19.87
C GLY A 177 4.39 -9.59 20.93
N VAL A 178 3.83 -8.98 21.98
CA VAL A 178 3.12 -9.72 23.04
C VAL A 178 1.86 -10.47 22.57
N ALA A 179 1.31 -10.14 21.41
CA ALA A 179 0.19 -10.85 20.79
C ALA A 179 0.62 -11.88 19.75
N ALA A 180 1.93 -12.13 19.57
CA ALA A 180 2.44 -13.10 18.60
C ALA A 180 1.80 -14.48 18.74
N PRO A 181 1.59 -15.08 19.96
CA PRO A 181 0.91 -16.35 20.07
C PRO A 181 -0.55 -16.32 19.61
N ALA A 182 -1.25 -15.21 19.81
CA ALA A 182 -2.61 -15.04 19.30
C ALA A 182 -2.63 -14.86 17.78
N LEU A 183 -1.70 -14.07 17.25
CA LEU A 183 -1.56 -13.87 15.80
C LEU A 183 -1.21 -15.18 15.10
N GLN A 184 -0.29 -16.00 15.67
CA GLN A 184 0.02 -17.32 15.15
C GLN A 184 -1.21 -18.22 15.09
N ARG A 185 -2.02 -18.30 16.16
CA ARG A 185 -3.27 -19.06 16.13
C ARG A 185 -4.26 -18.57 15.05
N ALA A 186 -4.28 -17.26 14.79
CA ALA A 186 -5.11 -16.72 13.72
C ALA A 186 -4.59 -17.11 12.32
N VAL A 187 -3.26 -17.13 12.14
CA VAL A 187 -2.61 -17.60 10.90
C VAL A 187 -2.88 -19.09 10.69
N ASP A 188 -2.68 -19.92 11.72
CA ASP A 188 -2.91 -21.36 11.65
C ASP A 188 -4.37 -21.69 11.31
N ALA A 189 -5.31 -20.99 11.92
CA ALA A 189 -6.73 -21.14 11.57
C ALA A 189 -7.01 -20.71 10.12
N ALA A 190 -6.42 -19.61 9.66
CA ALA A 190 -6.60 -19.13 8.30
C ALA A 190 -6.04 -20.10 7.26
N THR A 191 -4.89 -20.74 7.52
CA THR A 191 -4.29 -21.73 6.59
C THR A 191 -5.16 -22.98 6.38
N THR A 192 -6.04 -23.30 7.34
CA THR A 192 -7.02 -24.37 7.23
C THR A 192 -8.40 -23.91 6.71
N GLY A 193 -8.52 -22.63 6.35
CA GLY A 193 -9.80 -22.05 5.92
C GLY A 193 -10.74 -21.68 7.06
N GLY A 194 -10.25 -21.71 8.30
CA GLY A 194 -10.99 -21.35 9.51
C GLY A 194 -10.78 -19.89 9.93
N TRP A 195 -11.43 -19.50 11.02
CA TRP A 195 -11.34 -18.17 11.59
C TRP A 195 -11.26 -18.19 13.11
N ALA A 196 -10.11 -17.82 13.67
CA ALA A 196 -9.87 -17.78 15.12
C ALA A 196 -10.35 -16.46 15.74
N ARG A 197 -11.67 -16.28 15.93
CA ARG A 197 -12.28 -15.04 16.46
C ARG A 197 -11.64 -14.54 17.75
N GLY A 198 -11.43 -15.45 18.73
CA GLY A 198 -10.83 -15.09 20.01
C GLY A 198 -9.37 -14.63 19.88
N ALA A 199 -8.59 -15.29 19.03
CA ALA A 199 -7.22 -14.89 18.75
C ALA A 199 -7.16 -13.50 18.09
N MET A 200 -8.02 -13.25 17.09
CA MET A 200 -8.11 -11.93 16.45
C MET A 200 -8.57 -10.84 17.40
N ALA A 201 -9.50 -11.12 18.30
CA ALA A 201 -9.93 -10.17 19.33
C ALA A 201 -8.76 -9.75 20.25
N ILE A 202 -7.85 -10.67 20.59
CA ILE A 202 -6.63 -10.37 21.36
C ILE A 202 -5.70 -9.43 20.56
N VAL A 203 -5.50 -9.73 19.28
CA VAL A 203 -4.66 -8.89 18.39
C VAL A 203 -5.24 -7.48 18.25
N GLU A 204 -6.55 -7.37 18.07
CA GLU A 204 -7.24 -6.07 17.98
C GLU A 204 -7.20 -5.30 19.31
N ALA A 205 -7.45 -5.96 20.43
CA ALA A 205 -7.39 -5.35 21.76
C ALA A 205 -5.99 -4.77 22.04
N ARG A 206 -4.93 -5.51 21.69
CA ARG A 206 -3.57 -5.01 21.80
C ARG A 206 -3.33 -3.78 20.92
N ALA A 207 -3.81 -3.79 19.68
CA ALA A 207 -3.66 -2.64 18.80
C ALA A 207 -4.34 -1.40 19.40
N VAL A 208 -5.52 -1.54 20.00
CA VAL A 208 -6.22 -0.47 20.73
C VAL A 208 -5.43 0.01 21.93
N LEU A 209 -4.88 -0.90 22.74
CA LEU A 209 -4.05 -0.53 23.89
C LEU A 209 -2.78 0.24 23.47
N ARG A 210 -2.13 -0.19 22.39
CA ARG A 210 -0.99 0.56 21.83
C ARG A 210 -1.40 1.94 21.32
N MET A 211 -2.58 2.07 20.72
CA MET A 211 -3.09 3.36 20.29
C MET A 211 -3.21 4.35 21.46
N LEU A 212 -3.66 3.88 22.63
CA LEU A 212 -3.76 4.71 23.84
C LEU A 212 -2.39 5.10 24.37
N ALA A 213 -1.38 4.25 24.19
CA ALA A 213 0.01 4.55 24.57
C ALA A 213 0.74 5.50 23.61
N GLU A 214 0.19 5.74 22.40
CA GLU A 214 0.76 6.59 21.37
C GLU A 214 -0.17 7.77 21.00
N PRO A 215 -0.43 8.72 21.94
CA PRO A 215 -1.45 9.77 21.76
C PRO A 215 -1.13 10.69 20.56
N ALA A 216 0.14 10.95 20.26
CA ALA A 216 0.53 11.76 19.10
C ALA A 216 0.07 11.13 17.77
N MET A 217 0.14 9.81 17.63
CA MET A 217 -0.35 9.10 16.46
C MET A 217 -1.88 9.16 16.36
N THR A 218 -2.55 9.04 17.49
CA THR A 218 -4.02 9.18 17.57
C THR A 218 -4.46 10.56 17.11
N ILE A 219 -3.80 11.63 17.59
CA ILE A 219 -4.09 13.01 17.19
C ILE A 219 -3.86 13.21 15.69
N ARG A 220 -2.73 12.73 15.15
CA ARG A 220 -2.45 12.78 13.69
C ARG A 220 -3.54 12.09 12.89
N ARG A 221 -4.00 10.91 13.35
CA ARG A 221 -5.08 10.17 12.70
C ARG A 221 -6.41 10.92 12.76
N VAL A 222 -6.77 11.49 13.91
CA VAL A 222 -8.00 12.28 14.06
C VAL A 222 -7.96 13.48 13.11
N ARG A 223 -6.84 14.19 13.05
CA ARG A 223 -6.64 15.31 12.10
C ARG A 223 -6.79 14.85 10.65
N PHE A 224 -6.19 13.71 10.29
CA PHE A 224 -6.32 13.12 8.97
C PHE A 224 -7.78 12.75 8.63
N VAL A 225 -8.50 12.11 9.56
CA VAL A 225 -9.92 11.78 9.35
C VAL A 225 -10.78 13.03 9.27
N ALA A 226 -10.48 14.05 10.07
CA ALA A 226 -11.20 15.34 10.03
C ALA A 226 -10.92 16.08 8.70
N SER A 227 -9.69 16.03 8.18
CA SER A 227 -9.36 16.64 6.89
C SER A 227 -10.09 15.99 5.71
N LYS A 228 -10.46 14.71 5.83
CA LYS A 228 -11.29 14.03 4.83
C LYS A 228 -12.72 14.57 4.71
N ARG A 229 -13.22 15.29 5.72
CA ARG A 229 -14.57 15.85 5.69
C ARG A 229 -14.70 17.10 4.84
N ASN A 230 -13.58 17.81 4.60
CA ASN A 230 -13.50 18.97 3.71
C ASN A 230 -12.25 18.93 2.82
N PRO A 231 -12.00 17.86 2.08
CA PRO A 231 -10.86 17.81 1.21
C PRO A 231 -11.09 18.67 -0.03
N CYS A 232 -10.03 19.32 -0.52
CA CYS A 232 -9.97 19.76 -1.89
C CYS A 232 -10.39 18.61 -2.83
N PRO A 233 -11.16 18.85 -3.90
CA PRO A 233 -11.61 17.80 -4.84
C PRO A 233 -10.49 16.91 -5.34
N VAL A 234 -9.30 17.46 -5.57
CA VAL A 234 -8.09 16.72 -5.95
C VAL A 234 -7.68 15.74 -4.86
N VAL A 235 -7.73 16.15 -3.59
CA VAL A 235 -7.41 15.28 -2.44
C VAL A 235 -8.45 14.17 -2.32
N HIS A 236 -9.71 14.43 -2.64
CA HIS A 236 -10.76 13.41 -2.69
C HIS A 236 -10.51 12.37 -3.79
N ALA A 237 -10.12 12.85 -4.97
CA ALA A 237 -9.74 12.01 -6.08
C ALA A 237 -8.51 11.13 -5.72
N LEU A 238 -7.51 11.71 -5.06
CA LEU A 238 -6.30 11.01 -4.61
C LEU A 238 -6.56 10.02 -3.47
N LEU A 239 -7.53 10.30 -2.59
CA LEU A 239 -7.74 9.51 -1.37
C LEU A 239 -8.61 8.28 -1.52
N GLY A 240 -9.24 8.05 -2.63
CA GLY A 240 -9.99 6.82 -2.74
C GLY A 240 -10.99 6.66 -3.87
N ASN A 241 -11.31 7.73 -4.58
CA ASN A 241 -12.32 7.71 -5.63
C ASN A 241 -11.79 8.12 -7.01
N ALA A 242 -10.49 8.31 -7.16
CA ALA A 242 -9.88 8.69 -8.44
C ALA A 242 -10.18 7.68 -9.55
N ARG A 243 -10.37 6.41 -9.19
CA ARG A 243 -10.79 5.34 -10.11
C ARG A 243 -12.23 5.48 -10.59
N HIS A 244 -13.00 6.35 -9.97
CA HIS A 244 -14.43 6.52 -10.19
C HIS A 244 -14.80 7.93 -10.64
N ILE A 245 -13.85 8.69 -11.22
CA ILE A 245 -14.18 9.95 -11.88
C ILE A 245 -14.60 9.62 -13.32
N PRO A 246 -15.87 9.31 -13.56
CA PRO A 246 -16.33 8.96 -14.90
C PRO A 246 -16.36 10.21 -15.74
N GLY A 247 -15.70 10.19 -16.87
CA GLY A 247 -15.95 11.14 -17.93
C GLY A 247 -15.43 12.57 -17.75
N ASP A 248 -14.73 12.87 -16.64
CA ASP A 248 -14.29 14.24 -16.36
C ASP A 248 -12.77 14.32 -16.12
N ARG A 249 -12.04 13.51 -16.87
CA ARG A 249 -10.59 13.45 -16.82
C ARG A 249 -9.94 14.81 -17.10
N ASP A 250 -10.40 15.54 -18.12
CA ASP A 250 -9.80 16.81 -18.52
C ASP A 250 -10.04 17.88 -17.44
N ARG A 251 -11.21 17.86 -16.81
CA ARG A 251 -11.50 18.71 -15.67
C ARG A 251 -10.62 18.35 -14.48
N TRP A 252 -10.46 17.06 -14.17
CA TRP A 252 -9.61 16.59 -13.08
C TRP A 252 -8.13 16.98 -13.34
N LEU A 253 -7.63 16.79 -14.56
CA LEU A 253 -6.27 17.20 -14.94
C LEU A 253 -6.10 18.72 -14.83
N SER A 254 -7.12 19.50 -15.21
CA SER A 254 -7.11 20.95 -15.06
C SER A 254 -7.10 21.38 -13.60
N GLU A 255 -7.88 20.72 -12.74
CA GLU A 255 -7.88 20.98 -11.29
C GLU A 255 -6.53 20.61 -10.66
N VAL A 256 -5.90 19.51 -11.09
CA VAL A 256 -4.56 19.13 -10.66
C VAL A 256 -3.53 20.16 -11.10
N ALA A 257 -3.57 20.61 -12.34
CA ALA A 257 -2.67 21.63 -12.86
C ALA A 257 -2.81 22.97 -12.10
N LEU A 258 -4.04 23.38 -11.79
CA LEU A 258 -4.30 24.58 -11.00
C LEU A 258 -3.81 24.46 -9.54
N THR A 259 -3.97 23.28 -8.94
CA THR A 259 -3.59 23.05 -7.54
C THR A 259 -2.09 22.81 -7.37
N HIS A 260 -1.41 22.31 -8.42
CA HIS A 260 0.02 21.96 -8.41
C HIS A 260 0.74 22.47 -9.66
N PRO A 261 0.75 23.80 -9.93
CA PRO A 261 1.27 24.34 -11.19
C PRO A 261 2.74 23.95 -11.46
N GLN A 262 3.57 23.89 -10.44
CA GLN A 262 4.99 23.48 -10.56
C GLN A 262 5.19 22.00 -10.93
N ARG A 263 4.15 21.17 -10.78
CA ARG A 263 4.18 19.73 -11.05
C ARG A 263 3.47 19.37 -12.35
N ALA A 264 2.69 20.28 -12.88
CA ALA A 264 1.99 20.11 -14.15
C ALA A 264 2.89 20.40 -15.37
N GLU A 265 3.99 21.13 -15.18
CA GLU A 265 4.98 21.38 -16.22
C GLU A 265 5.85 20.14 -16.43
N VAL A 266 5.32 19.15 -17.13
CA VAL A 266 6.14 18.12 -17.77
C VAL A 266 6.62 18.72 -19.08
N PRO A 267 7.93 18.90 -19.31
CA PRO A 267 8.41 19.34 -20.62
C PRO A 267 7.92 18.37 -21.69
N ALA A 268 7.43 18.90 -22.77
CA ALA A 268 7.01 18.15 -23.96
C ALA A 268 8.14 17.29 -24.52
#